data_44b27cb0424950ddb289bfe7677bddb8
#
_entry.id   44b27cb0424950ddb289bfe7677bddb8
#
_cell.length_a   1.000
_cell.length_b   1.000
_cell.length_c   1.000
_cell.angle_alpha   90.00
_cell.angle_beta   90.00
_cell.angle_gamma   90.00
#
_symmetry.space_group_name_H-M   'P 1'
#
loop_
_entity.id
_entity.type
_entity.pdbx_description
1 polymer ?
#
loop_
_entity_poly.entity_id
_entity_poly.type
_entity_poly.pdbx_seq_one_letter_code
_entity_poly.pdbx_strand_id
1 'polypeptide(L)'
;MFDSLWTRINGVWKYILALFDVKLNTLVSAKLAESEDSKTIYQFLNESLRNQKKISIGTDLKHEYRDAIDKLKVKHHFCKFHVKQEINKRFKDYFDKNPLTEEEKDILSNLKEDIYKILDTNDLDSAKRYRNELIDKKYPKNRFTNKIIWKFIIPYFKKLTTHLENTNIPSTNNKIENIFQKVFPKHIKRTMKIEHGLRTRFMLKLNHWNIKNEKEKNHTSF
;
A
#
# COMPACT_ATOMS: atom_id res chain seq x y z
N MET A 1 0.38 9.32 -0.56
CA MET A 1 0.36 7.97 0.02
C MET A 1 -0.29 7.99 1.37
N PHE A 2 -1.05 6.95 1.68
CA PHE A 2 -1.67 6.76 2.99
C PHE A 2 -1.25 5.41 3.58
N ASP A 3 -0.97 5.41 4.88
CA ASP A 3 -0.68 4.22 5.65
C ASP A 3 -1.02 4.46 7.12
N SER A 4 -1.11 3.40 7.91
CA SER A 4 -1.29 3.47 9.35
C SER A 4 -0.23 2.69 10.09
N LEU A 5 0.10 3.20 11.25
CA LEU A 5 0.99 2.56 12.21
C LEU A 5 0.22 2.23 13.48
N TRP A 6 0.20 0.96 13.87
CA TRP A 6 -0.44 0.55 15.11
C TRP A 6 0.55 0.46 16.29
N THR A 7 0.06 0.75 17.49
CA THR A 7 0.76 0.59 18.76
C THR A 7 -0.21 0.18 19.87
N ARG A 8 0.31 -0.22 21.02
CA ARG A 8 -0.50 -0.52 22.21
C ARG A 8 -0.18 0.46 23.32
N ILE A 9 -1.21 1.01 23.96
CA ILE A 9 -1.09 1.84 25.16
C ILE A 9 -2.00 1.24 26.23
N ASN A 10 -1.42 0.83 27.36
CA ASN A 10 -2.16 0.18 28.45
C ASN A 10 -3.04 -0.99 27.97
N GLY A 11 -2.51 -1.81 27.05
CA GLY A 11 -3.27 -2.94 26.50
C GLY A 11 -4.26 -2.59 25.38
N VAL A 12 -4.57 -1.32 25.14
CA VAL A 12 -5.51 -0.86 24.12
C VAL A 12 -4.77 -0.53 22.82
N TRP A 13 -5.32 -1.01 21.70
CA TRP A 13 -4.79 -0.69 20.37
C TRP A 13 -5.07 0.76 19.99
N LYS A 14 -4.06 1.43 19.46
CA LYS A 14 -4.12 2.79 18.91
C LYS A 14 -3.47 2.81 17.53
N TYR A 15 -3.99 3.64 16.65
CA TYR A 15 -3.57 3.73 15.27
C TYR A 15 -3.11 5.15 14.93
N ILE A 16 -1.95 5.27 14.34
CA ILE A 16 -1.46 6.55 13.82
C ILE A 16 -1.72 6.53 12.32
N LEU A 17 -2.76 7.24 11.90
CA LEU A 17 -3.08 7.43 10.48
C LEU A 17 -2.16 8.52 9.93
N ALA A 18 -1.56 8.30 8.76
CA ALA A 18 -0.66 9.28 8.16
C ALA A 18 -0.88 9.39 6.64
N LEU A 19 -0.94 10.63 6.17
CA LEU A 19 -0.99 10.98 4.76
C LEU A 19 0.29 11.69 4.35
N PHE A 20 0.94 11.21 3.30
CA PHE A 20 2.23 11.66 2.83
C PHE A 20 2.18 12.12 1.37
N ASP A 21 2.71 13.30 1.07
CA ASP A 21 2.94 13.78 -0.29
C ASP A 21 4.31 13.30 -0.77
N VAL A 22 4.30 12.41 -1.76
CA VAL A 22 5.53 11.81 -2.30
C VAL A 22 6.33 12.78 -3.14
N LYS A 23 5.64 13.69 -3.86
CA LYS A 23 6.29 14.68 -4.72
C LYS A 23 7.01 15.73 -3.87
N LEU A 24 6.31 16.24 -2.86
CA LEU A 24 6.88 17.22 -1.92
C LEU A 24 7.79 16.56 -0.87
N ASN A 25 7.77 15.23 -0.78
CA ASN A 25 8.49 14.46 0.24
C ASN A 25 8.18 14.98 1.66
N THR A 26 6.91 15.26 1.94
CA THR A 26 6.45 15.82 3.21
C THR A 26 5.24 15.08 3.75
N LEU A 27 5.10 15.08 5.08
CA LEU A 27 3.88 14.62 5.72
C LEU A 27 2.81 15.69 5.57
N VAL A 28 1.67 15.34 4.96
CA VAL A 28 0.51 16.22 4.81
C VAL A 28 -0.28 16.30 6.11
N SER A 29 -0.53 15.15 6.73
CA SER A 29 -1.34 15.06 7.95
C SER A 29 -1.06 13.75 8.69
N ALA A 30 -1.20 13.78 10.01
CA ALA A 30 -1.23 12.59 10.85
C ALA A 30 -2.22 12.76 12.00
N LYS A 31 -2.87 11.65 12.39
CA LYS A 31 -3.88 11.63 13.46
C LYS A 31 -3.75 10.33 14.26
N LEU A 32 -3.81 10.44 15.59
CA LEU A 32 -4.01 9.27 16.45
C LEU A 32 -5.50 8.93 16.49
N ALA A 33 -5.81 7.67 16.22
CA ALA A 33 -7.17 7.14 16.13
C ALA A 33 -7.35 5.91 17.01
N GLU A 34 -8.59 5.69 17.46
CA GLU A 34 -9.00 4.54 18.24
C GLU A 34 -9.18 3.29 17.38
N SER A 35 -9.51 3.47 16.11
CA SER A 35 -9.74 2.40 15.15
C SER A 35 -9.14 2.71 13.80
N GLU A 36 -8.96 1.66 13.00
CA GLU A 36 -8.51 1.71 11.60
C GLU A 36 -9.65 1.20 10.69
N ASP A 37 -10.89 1.52 11.01
CA ASP A 37 -12.04 1.18 10.19
C ASP A 37 -12.23 2.16 9.01
N SER A 38 -13.01 1.75 8.01
CA SER A 38 -13.24 2.55 6.79
C SER A 38 -13.84 3.93 7.08
N LYS A 39 -14.65 4.08 8.14
CA LYS A 39 -15.28 5.36 8.52
C LYS A 39 -14.23 6.33 9.08
N THR A 40 -13.42 5.86 10.02
CA THR A 40 -12.33 6.64 10.63
C THR A 40 -11.31 7.08 9.58
N ILE A 41 -10.91 6.16 8.68
CA ILE A 41 -9.99 6.45 7.59
C ILE A 41 -10.60 7.46 6.61
N TYR A 42 -11.87 7.28 6.22
CA TYR A 42 -12.56 8.23 5.35
C TYR A 42 -12.60 9.64 5.93
N GLN A 43 -12.96 9.78 7.20
CA GLN A 43 -12.98 11.07 7.88
C GLN A 43 -11.60 11.73 7.88
N PHE A 44 -10.57 11.00 8.28
CA PHE A 44 -9.19 11.49 8.29
C PHE A 44 -8.74 11.94 6.89
N LEU A 45 -8.94 11.12 5.87
CA LEU A 45 -8.53 11.45 4.50
C LEU A 45 -9.33 12.62 3.92
N ASN A 46 -10.64 12.69 4.19
CA ASN A 46 -11.50 13.77 3.72
C ASN A 46 -11.08 15.11 4.31
N GLU A 47 -10.79 15.15 5.62
CA GLU A 47 -10.27 16.33 6.31
C GLU A 47 -8.89 16.74 5.76
N SER A 48 -7.96 15.77 5.67
CA SER A 48 -6.59 16.01 5.25
C SER A 48 -6.46 16.46 3.78
N LEU A 49 -7.40 16.04 2.92
CA LEU A 49 -7.38 16.32 1.49
C LEU A 49 -8.29 17.50 1.09
N ARG A 50 -8.93 18.18 2.04
CA ARG A 50 -9.92 19.22 1.77
C ARG A 50 -9.41 20.30 0.84
N ASN A 51 -8.17 20.75 1.03
CA ASN A 51 -7.54 21.83 0.27
C ASN A 51 -6.35 21.33 -0.58
N GLN A 52 -6.29 20.02 -0.88
CA GLN A 52 -5.18 19.43 -1.61
C GLN A 52 -5.61 19.03 -3.03
N LYS A 53 -4.71 19.17 -3.99
CA LYS A 53 -4.89 18.60 -5.34
C LYS A 53 -4.84 17.09 -5.26
N LYS A 54 -5.96 16.43 -5.57
CA LYS A 54 -6.11 14.98 -5.48
C LYS A 54 -5.73 14.33 -6.80
N ILE A 55 -4.55 13.69 -6.88
CA ILE A 55 -4.11 12.94 -8.06
C ILE A 55 -4.44 11.46 -7.87
N SER A 56 -3.87 10.85 -6.87
CA SER A 56 -4.12 9.46 -6.47
C SER A 56 -3.70 9.21 -5.03
N ILE A 57 -4.24 8.16 -4.41
CA ILE A 57 -3.83 7.68 -3.09
C ILE A 57 -3.29 6.27 -3.24
N GLY A 58 -2.03 6.05 -2.84
CA GLY A 58 -1.41 4.73 -2.77
C GLY A 58 -1.53 4.13 -1.38
N THR A 59 -1.87 2.84 -1.29
CA THR A 59 -1.99 2.10 -0.03
C THR A 59 -1.53 0.65 -0.19
N ASP A 60 -1.52 -0.08 0.92
CA ASP A 60 -1.51 -1.54 0.91
C ASP A 60 -2.88 -2.12 0.45
N LEU A 61 -3.10 -3.42 0.67
CA LEU A 61 -4.27 -4.15 0.17
C LEU A 61 -5.44 -4.21 1.17
N LYS A 62 -5.39 -3.51 2.31
CA LYS A 62 -6.47 -3.56 3.30
C LYS A 62 -7.80 -3.11 2.71
N HIS A 63 -8.86 -3.84 3.02
CA HIS A 63 -10.19 -3.53 2.48
C HIS A 63 -10.77 -2.24 3.06
N GLU A 64 -10.45 -1.91 4.31
CA GLU A 64 -10.86 -0.67 4.96
C GLU A 64 -10.35 0.56 4.20
N TYR A 65 -9.13 0.48 3.65
CA TYR A 65 -8.54 1.55 2.84
C TYR A 65 -9.26 1.71 1.50
N ARG A 66 -9.59 0.58 0.86
CA ARG A 66 -10.32 0.59 -0.41
C ARG A 66 -11.68 1.28 -0.26
N ASP A 67 -12.46 0.86 0.73
CA ASP A 67 -13.79 1.38 0.97
C ASP A 67 -13.78 2.88 1.28
N ALA A 68 -12.80 3.32 2.08
CA ALA A 68 -12.64 4.73 2.41
C ALA A 68 -12.27 5.57 1.18
N ILE A 69 -11.31 5.12 0.36
CA ILE A 69 -10.83 5.86 -0.82
C ILE A 69 -11.85 5.84 -1.95
N ASP A 70 -12.57 4.74 -2.16
CA ASP A 70 -13.61 4.65 -3.17
C ASP A 70 -14.76 5.65 -2.86
N LYS A 71 -15.11 5.86 -1.57
CA LYS A 71 -16.05 6.92 -1.13
C LYS A 71 -15.54 8.34 -1.40
N LEU A 72 -14.23 8.57 -1.36
CA LEU A 72 -13.62 9.87 -1.66
C LEU A 72 -13.59 10.20 -3.16
N LYS A 73 -13.90 9.22 -4.03
CA LYS A 73 -13.84 9.34 -5.50
C LYS A 73 -12.47 9.80 -6.01
N VAL A 74 -11.40 9.42 -5.34
CA VAL A 74 -10.01 9.68 -5.72
C VAL A 74 -9.43 8.43 -6.38
N LYS A 75 -8.54 8.59 -7.37
CA LYS A 75 -7.83 7.43 -7.93
C LYS A 75 -7.08 6.69 -6.83
N HIS A 76 -7.33 5.39 -6.74
CA HIS A 76 -6.68 4.51 -5.78
C HIS A 76 -5.68 3.60 -6.48
N HIS A 77 -4.46 3.49 -5.98
CA HIS A 77 -3.50 2.50 -6.47
C HIS A 77 -2.94 1.66 -5.32
N PHE A 78 -2.63 0.41 -5.63
CA PHE A 78 -2.03 -0.52 -4.69
C PHE A 78 -0.51 -0.47 -4.75
N CYS A 79 0.13 -0.53 -3.60
CA CYS A 79 1.56 -0.69 -3.47
C CYS A 79 2.00 -2.01 -4.14
N LYS A 80 2.79 -1.91 -5.22
CA LYS A 80 3.30 -3.06 -5.97
C LYS A 80 4.04 -4.07 -5.08
N PHE A 81 4.78 -3.58 -4.08
CA PHE A 81 5.50 -4.45 -3.14
C PHE A 81 4.53 -5.33 -2.34
N HIS A 82 3.48 -4.74 -1.75
CA HIS A 82 2.48 -5.49 -0.99
C HIS A 82 1.65 -6.43 -1.86
N VAL A 83 1.38 -6.05 -3.12
CA VAL A 83 0.73 -6.95 -4.10
C VAL A 83 1.58 -8.18 -4.34
N LYS A 84 2.88 -8.01 -4.58
CA LYS A 84 3.80 -9.15 -4.79
C LYS A 84 3.94 -10.02 -3.54
N GLN A 85 4.01 -9.41 -2.35
CA GLN A 85 4.01 -10.16 -1.09
C GLN A 85 2.76 -11.01 -0.93
N GLU A 86 1.58 -10.44 -1.21
CA GLU A 86 0.31 -11.15 -1.10
C GLU A 86 0.22 -12.30 -2.10
N ILE A 87 0.66 -12.10 -3.35
CA ILE A 87 0.73 -13.16 -4.35
C ILE A 87 1.66 -14.27 -3.88
N ASN A 88 2.89 -13.93 -3.45
CA ASN A 88 3.85 -14.93 -2.94
C ASN A 88 3.27 -15.73 -1.78
N LYS A 89 2.63 -15.05 -0.83
CA LYS A 89 1.99 -15.70 0.32
C LYS A 89 0.90 -16.67 -0.12
N ARG A 90 0.01 -16.27 -1.05
CA ARG A 90 -1.08 -17.12 -1.53
C ARG A 90 -0.56 -18.37 -2.25
N PHE A 91 0.47 -18.22 -3.10
CA PHE A 91 1.08 -19.34 -3.79
C PHE A 91 1.77 -20.29 -2.80
N LYS A 92 2.55 -19.75 -1.87
CA LYS A 92 3.18 -20.53 -0.81
C LYS A 92 2.15 -21.30 0.01
N ASP A 93 1.13 -20.61 0.54
CA ASP A 93 0.07 -21.22 1.35
C ASP A 93 -0.68 -22.32 0.58
N TYR A 94 -0.81 -22.17 -0.75
CA TYR A 94 -1.46 -23.18 -1.59
C TYR A 94 -0.56 -24.39 -1.79
N PHE A 95 0.73 -24.20 -2.08
CA PHE A 95 1.71 -25.27 -2.22
C PHE A 95 1.90 -26.08 -0.94
N ASP A 96 1.98 -25.38 0.19
CA ASP A 96 2.16 -26.03 1.50
C ASP A 96 0.94 -26.85 1.95
N LYS A 97 -0.27 -26.52 1.46
CA LYS A 97 -1.53 -27.17 1.88
C LYS A 97 -2.07 -28.22 0.93
N ASN A 98 -1.52 -28.34 -0.27
CA ASN A 98 -2.02 -29.26 -1.30
C ASN A 98 -0.90 -30.15 -1.82
N PRO A 99 -1.13 -31.47 -1.88
CA PRO A 99 -0.20 -32.37 -2.56
C PRO A 99 -0.31 -32.12 -4.08
N LEU A 100 0.69 -31.46 -4.65
CA LEU A 100 0.75 -31.11 -6.07
C LEU A 100 1.80 -31.98 -6.78
N THR A 101 1.50 -32.41 -8.00
CA THR A 101 2.48 -32.99 -8.89
C THR A 101 3.46 -31.93 -9.37
N GLU A 102 4.62 -32.33 -9.90
CA GLU A 102 5.61 -31.38 -10.45
C GLU A 102 5.00 -30.61 -11.65
N GLU A 103 4.22 -31.27 -12.49
CA GLU A 103 3.51 -30.59 -13.59
C GLU A 103 2.55 -29.49 -13.11
N GLU A 104 1.79 -29.76 -12.06
CA GLU A 104 0.90 -28.75 -11.45
C GLU A 104 1.66 -27.59 -10.85
N LYS A 105 2.79 -27.84 -10.21
CA LYS A 105 3.69 -26.80 -9.69
C LYS A 105 4.24 -25.92 -10.81
N ASP A 106 4.67 -26.52 -11.93
CA ASP A 106 5.17 -25.79 -13.10
C ASP A 106 4.08 -24.91 -13.71
N ILE A 107 2.87 -25.43 -13.89
CA ILE A 107 1.74 -24.65 -14.39
C ILE A 107 1.44 -23.44 -13.48
N LEU A 108 1.44 -23.65 -12.17
CA LEU A 108 1.20 -22.57 -11.21
C LEU A 108 2.37 -21.58 -11.13
N SER A 109 3.58 -22.02 -11.30
CA SER A 109 4.77 -21.15 -11.40
C SER A 109 4.68 -20.26 -12.63
N ASN A 110 4.31 -20.81 -13.79
CA ASN A 110 4.05 -20.05 -15.01
C ASN A 110 2.92 -19.02 -14.82
N LEU A 111 1.84 -19.38 -14.10
CA LEU A 111 0.79 -18.43 -13.75
C LEU A 111 1.34 -17.27 -12.94
N LYS A 112 2.19 -17.54 -11.96
CA LYS A 112 2.79 -16.50 -11.13
C LYS A 112 3.70 -15.57 -11.94
N GLU A 113 4.47 -16.13 -12.87
CA GLU A 113 5.33 -15.35 -13.78
C GLU A 113 4.51 -14.45 -14.70
N ASP A 114 3.41 -14.94 -15.27
CA ASP A 114 2.54 -14.15 -16.13
C ASP A 114 1.88 -12.99 -15.35
N ILE A 115 1.50 -13.21 -14.09
CA ILE A 115 1.03 -12.13 -13.22
C ILE A 115 2.15 -11.11 -12.97
N TYR A 116 3.39 -11.56 -12.77
CA TYR A 116 4.52 -10.67 -12.55
C TYR A 116 4.87 -9.84 -13.79
N LYS A 117 4.70 -10.36 -15.01
CA LYS A 117 4.83 -9.55 -16.24
C LYS A 117 3.89 -8.34 -16.22
N ILE A 118 2.64 -8.52 -15.75
CA ILE A 118 1.70 -7.40 -15.59
C ILE A 118 2.21 -6.37 -14.59
N LEU A 119 2.75 -6.82 -13.46
CA LEU A 119 3.17 -5.96 -12.36
C LEU A 119 4.51 -5.26 -12.62
N ASP A 120 5.41 -5.87 -13.39
CA ASP A 120 6.79 -5.41 -13.58
C ASP A 120 7.00 -4.59 -14.84
N THR A 121 6.02 -4.53 -15.72
CA THR A 121 6.11 -3.65 -16.89
C THR A 121 6.16 -2.17 -16.49
N ASN A 122 6.75 -1.36 -17.36
CA ASN A 122 6.91 0.07 -17.17
C ASN A 122 5.91 0.91 -17.97
N ASP A 123 5.06 0.28 -18.76
CA ASP A 123 4.04 0.96 -19.56
C ASP A 123 2.68 0.27 -19.48
N LEU A 124 1.63 1.07 -19.66
CA LEU A 124 0.25 0.62 -19.52
C LEU A 124 -0.19 -0.33 -20.63
N ASP A 125 0.32 -0.16 -21.85
CA ASP A 125 -0.12 -0.97 -22.99
C ASP A 125 0.46 -2.37 -22.92
N SER A 126 1.71 -2.50 -22.51
CA SER A 126 2.29 -3.80 -22.17
C SER A 126 1.53 -4.48 -21.01
N ALA A 127 1.14 -3.73 -19.97
CA ALA A 127 0.33 -4.28 -18.89
C ALA A 127 -1.02 -4.82 -19.39
N LYS A 128 -1.70 -4.08 -20.27
CA LYS A 128 -2.96 -4.52 -20.90
C LYS A 128 -2.75 -5.77 -21.77
N ARG A 129 -1.68 -5.82 -22.55
CA ARG A 129 -1.33 -6.98 -23.37
C ARG A 129 -1.12 -8.22 -22.49
N TYR A 130 -0.26 -8.15 -21.46
CA TYR A 130 -0.02 -9.27 -20.56
C TYR A 130 -1.28 -9.71 -19.80
N ARG A 131 -2.16 -8.77 -19.43
CA ARG A 131 -3.47 -9.12 -18.85
C ARG A 131 -4.32 -9.92 -19.84
N ASN A 132 -4.38 -9.52 -21.10
CA ASN A 132 -5.15 -10.24 -22.12
C ASN A 132 -4.54 -11.63 -22.38
N GLU A 133 -3.23 -11.73 -22.49
CA GLU A 133 -2.52 -13.02 -22.59
C GLU A 133 -2.84 -13.92 -21.38
N LEU A 134 -2.89 -13.39 -20.17
CA LEU A 134 -3.28 -14.13 -18.96
C LEU A 134 -4.73 -14.65 -19.03
N ILE A 135 -5.64 -13.86 -19.59
CA ILE A 135 -7.05 -14.25 -19.79
C ILE A 135 -7.18 -15.35 -20.84
N ASP A 136 -6.43 -15.24 -21.96
CA ASP A 136 -6.49 -16.16 -23.08
C ASP A 136 -5.81 -17.49 -22.76
N LYS A 137 -4.82 -17.50 -21.86
CA LYS A 137 -4.19 -18.74 -21.38
C LYS A 137 -5.19 -19.54 -20.56
N LYS A 138 -5.33 -20.82 -20.95
CA LYS A 138 -6.22 -21.77 -20.28
C LYS A 138 -5.57 -22.39 -19.04
N TYR A 139 -5.42 -21.60 -17.99
CA TYR A 139 -5.01 -22.15 -16.68
C TYR A 139 -6.09 -23.07 -16.10
N PRO A 140 -5.72 -24.07 -15.29
CA PRO A 140 -6.68 -24.99 -14.69
C PRO A 140 -7.76 -24.23 -13.92
N LYS A 141 -9.04 -24.55 -14.20
CA LYS A 141 -10.19 -23.91 -13.55
C LYS A 141 -10.43 -24.50 -12.16
N ASN A 142 -9.58 -24.16 -11.20
CA ASN A 142 -9.77 -24.55 -9.81
C ASN A 142 -10.05 -23.33 -8.91
N ARG A 143 -10.36 -23.57 -7.63
CA ARG A 143 -10.69 -22.51 -6.66
C ARG A 143 -9.55 -21.52 -6.46
N PHE A 144 -8.30 -21.96 -6.53
CA PHE A 144 -7.13 -21.11 -6.34
C PHE A 144 -6.90 -20.17 -7.52
N THR A 145 -6.80 -20.70 -8.74
CA THR A 145 -6.62 -19.90 -9.97
C THR A 145 -7.75 -18.90 -10.15
N ASN A 146 -9.01 -19.32 -9.87
CA ASN A 146 -10.15 -18.42 -9.92
C ASN A 146 -10.04 -17.27 -8.92
N LYS A 147 -9.58 -17.52 -7.69
CA LYS A 147 -9.36 -16.47 -6.69
C LYS A 147 -8.26 -15.51 -7.10
N ILE A 148 -7.17 -16.00 -7.68
CA ILE A 148 -6.05 -15.16 -8.10
C ILE A 148 -6.40 -14.34 -9.34
N ILE A 149 -6.84 -14.98 -10.42
CA ILE A 149 -7.09 -14.30 -11.69
C ILE A 149 -8.36 -13.45 -11.61
N TRP A 150 -9.51 -14.08 -11.37
CA TRP A 150 -10.84 -13.47 -11.56
C TRP A 150 -11.35 -12.68 -10.35
N LYS A 151 -10.84 -12.96 -9.15
CA LYS A 151 -11.23 -12.21 -7.94
C LYS A 151 -10.17 -11.25 -7.42
N PHE A 152 -8.95 -11.29 -7.98
CA PHE A 152 -7.89 -10.39 -7.54
C PHE A 152 -7.26 -9.62 -8.71
N ILE A 153 -6.57 -10.26 -9.65
CA ILE A 153 -5.81 -9.52 -10.69
C ILE A 153 -6.75 -8.74 -11.62
N ILE A 154 -7.75 -9.39 -12.22
CA ILE A 154 -8.63 -8.76 -13.21
C ILE A 154 -9.47 -7.62 -12.62
N PRO A 155 -10.20 -7.79 -11.49
CA PRO A 155 -11.02 -6.71 -10.93
C PRO A 155 -10.21 -5.51 -10.46
N TYR A 156 -8.98 -5.74 -9.99
CA TYR A 156 -8.11 -4.69 -9.46
C TYR A 156 -7.07 -4.19 -10.47
N PHE A 157 -7.11 -4.63 -11.73
CA PHE A 157 -6.14 -4.28 -12.76
C PHE A 157 -5.88 -2.78 -12.82
N LYS A 158 -6.93 -1.95 -12.81
CA LYS A 158 -6.80 -0.49 -12.80
C LYS A 158 -6.03 0.01 -11.58
N LYS A 159 -6.33 -0.52 -10.38
CA LYS A 159 -5.63 -0.14 -9.13
C LYS A 159 -4.17 -0.64 -9.11
N LEU A 160 -3.88 -1.75 -9.78
CA LEU A 160 -2.53 -2.31 -9.92
C LEU A 160 -1.65 -1.50 -10.89
N THR A 161 -2.25 -0.87 -11.90
CA THR A 161 -1.54 -0.19 -13.00
C THR A 161 -1.68 1.33 -13.01
N THR A 162 -2.37 1.95 -12.03
CA THR A 162 -2.56 3.41 -11.95
C THR A 162 -1.24 4.18 -11.99
N HIS A 163 -0.15 3.64 -11.42
CA HIS A 163 1.17 4.25 -11.43
C HIS A 163 1.79 4.31 -12.84
N LEU A 164 1.33 3.48 -13.79
CA LEU A 164 1.76 3.50 -15.20
C LEU A 164 1.07 4.61 -16.01
N GLU A 165 -0.06 5.14 -15.51
CA GLU A 165 -0.78 6.25 -16.17
C GLU A 165 -0.08 7.60 -15.97
N ASN A 166 0.74 7.74 -14.91
CA ASN A 166 1.39 9.00 -14.58
C ASN A 166 2.67 8.75 -13.78
N THR A 167 3.80 9.19 -14.31
CA THR A 167 5.13 9.04 -13.70
C THR A 167 5.29 9.69 -12.32
N ASN A 168 4.41 10.65 -11.97
CA ASN A 168 4.37 11.24 -10.63
C ASN A 168 3.72 10.32 -9.57
N ILE A 169 3.11 9.20 -9.97
CA ILE A 169 2.50 8.24 -9.05
C ILE A 169 3.53 7.15 -8.76
N PRO A 170 4.04 7.03 -7.54
CA PRO A 170 5.01 5.99 -7.21
C PRO A 170 4.34 4.62 -7.17
N SER A 171 5.07 3.60 -7.57
CA SER A 171 4.60 2.21 -7.58
C SER A 171 4.57 1.55 -6.19
N THR A 172 5.25 2.13 -5.19
CA THR A 172 5.38 1.53 -3.84
C THR A 172 5.16 2.54 -2.71
N ASN A 173 4.78 2.05 -1.53
CA ASN A 173 4.61 2.83 -0.30
C ASN A 173 5.88 2.91 0.57
N ASN A 174 7.02 2.40 0.10
CA ASN A 174 8.24 2.28 0.90
C ASN A 174 8.67 3.60 1.57
N LYS A 175 8.36 4.76 0.97
CA LYS A 175 8.72 6.05 1.57
C LYS A 175 8.02 6.27 2.91
N ILE A 176 6.71 6.07 3.01
CA ILE A 176 5.96 6.29 4.26
C ILE A 176 6.34 5.24 5.32
N GLU A 177 6.57 4.00 4.90
CA GLU A 177 7.04 2.94 5.80
C GLU A 177 8.42 3.26 6.40
N ASN A 178 9.35 3.74 5.57
CA ASN A 178 10.67 4.19 6.02
C ASN A 178 10.59 5.36 6.99
N ILE A 179 9.65 6.29 6.78
CA ILE A 179 9.42 7.40 7.71
C ILE A 179 8.93 6.85 9.05
N PHE A 180 7.94 5.96 9.04
CA PHE A 180 7.47 5.34 10.27
C PHE A 180 8.58 4.59 11.03
N GLN A 181 9.46 3.88 10.33
CA GLN A 181 10.59 3.20 10.96
C GLN A 181 11.57 4.18 11.61
N LYS A 182 11.85 5.32 10.97
CA LYS A 182 12.75 6.36 11.48
C LYS A 182 12.14 7.17 12.63
N VAL A 183 10.88 7.56 12.48
CA VAL A 183 10.18 8.43 13.43
C VAL A 183 9.69 7.65 14.64
N PHE A 184 9.25 6.41 14.43
CA PHE A 184 8.64 5.58 15.46
C PHE A 184 9.09 4.11 15.42
N PRO A 185 10.39 3.85 15.67
CA PRO A 185 10.94 2.50 15.62
C PRO A 185 10.33 1.57 16.68
N LYS A 186 10.43 0.26 16.47
CA LYS A 186 9.78 -0.78 17.31
C LYS A 186 10.06 -0.64 18.79
N HIS A 187 11.32 -0.30 19.18
CA HIS A 187 11.68 -0.14 20.58
C HIS A 187 10.94 1.03 21.24
N ILE A 188 10.70 2.12 20.51
CA ILE A 188 9.93 3.26 21.01
C ILE A 188 8.45 2.89 21.21
N LYS A 189 7.85 2.13 20.28
CA LYS A 189 6.46 1.65 20.43
C LYS A 189 6.24 0.90 21.75
N ARG A 190 7.23 0.10 22.18
CA ARG A 190 7.14 -0.69 23.39
C ARG A 190 7.24 0.13 24.69
N THR A 191 7.81 1.32 24.61
CA THR A 191 8.01 2.20 25.79
C THR A 191 6.86 3.20 26.00
N MET A 192 5.95 3.33 25.04
CA MET A 192 4.83 4.26 25.16
C MET A 192 3.75 3.71 26.10
N LYS A 193 3.55 4.38 27.23
CA LYS A 193 2.56 4.01 28.25
C LYS A 193 1.33 4.93 28.27
N ILE A 194 1.46 6.16 27.79
CA ILE A 194 0.39 7.17 27.82
C ILE A 194 0.19 7.80 26.42
N GLU A 195 -1.06 8.08 26.08
CA GLU A 195 -1.45 8.62 24.77
C GLU A 195 -0.85 9.99 24.49
N HIS A 196 -0.85 10.88 25.49
CA HIS A 196 -0.25 12.21 25.34
C HIS A 196 1.25 12.12 24.97
N GLY A 197 2.00 11.27 25.65
CA GLY A 197 3.41 11.06 25.35
C GLY A 197 3.64 10.49 23.94
N LEU A 198 2.79 9.57 23.49
CA LEU A 198 2.81 9.07 22.13
C LEU A 198 2.59 10.19 21.11
N ARG A 199 1.50 10.96 21.28
CA ARG A 199 1.13 12.06 20.38
C ARG A 199 2.23 13.11 20.30
N THR A 200 2.71 13.60 21.43
CA THR A 200 3.78 14.62 21.50
C THR A 200 5.05 14.15 20.84
N ARG A 201 5.52 12.95 21.19
CA ARG A 201 6.77 12.41 20.63
C ARG A 201 6.66 12.16 19.14
N PHE A 202 5.53 11.63 18.67
CA PHE A 202 5.31 11.37 17.25
C PHE A 202 5.29 12.68 16.45
N MET A 203 4.55 13.69 16.92
CA MET A 203 4.48 15.00 16.25
C MET A 203 5.84 15.73 16.23
N LEU A 204 6.58 15.73 17.34
CA LEU A 204 7.91 16.32 17.39
C LEU A 204 8.87 15.66 16.41
N LYS A 205 8.88 14.34 16.33
CA LYS A 205 9.75 13.61 15.40
C LYS A 205 9.36 13.84 13.94
N LEU A 206 8.06 13.92 13.63
CA LEU A 206 7.59 14.26 12.29
C LEU A 206 7.95 15.68 11.87
N ASN A 207 7.77 16.67 12.75
CA ASN A 207 8.15 18.04 12.49
C ASN A 207 9.67 18.14 12.25
N HIS A 208 10.46 17.50 13.09
CA HIS A 208 11.91 17.46 12.89
C HIS A 208 12.29 16.81 11.55
N TRP A 209 11.62 15.74 11.17
CA TRP A 209 11.83 15.07 9.89
C TRP A 209 11.45 15.97 8.71
N ASN A 210 10.32 16.69 8.75
CA ASN A 210 9.92 17.65 7.72
C ASN A 210 10.93 18.77 7.56
N ILE A 211 11.34 19.41 8.67
CA ILE A 211 12.34 20.51 8.65
C ILE A 211 13.67 20.04 8.05
N LYS A 212 14.13 18.84 8.40
CA LYS A 212 15.37 18.29 7.84
C LYS A 212 15.27 18.11 6.32
N ASN A 213 14.16 17.56 5.83
CA ASN A 213 13.97 17.35 4.40
C ASN A 213 13.80 18.65 3.60
N GLU A 214 13.23 19.69 4.19
CA GLU A 214 13.16 21.02 3.57
C GLU A 214 14.56 21.65 3.41
N LYS A 215 15.42 21.52 4.42
CA LYS A 215 16.81 21.98 4.34
C LYS A 215 17.62 21.25 3.27
N GLU A 216 17.48 19.92 3.19
CA GLU A 216 18.16 19.10 2.17
C GLU A 216 17.75 19.51 0.74
N LYS A 217 16.47 19.86 0.51
CA LYS A 217 16.00 20.35 -0.81
C LYS A 217 16.63 21.68 -1.19
N ASN A 218 16.74 22.62 -0.25
CA ASN A 218 17.30 23.94 -0.51
C ASN A 218 18.80 23.88 -0.79
N HIS A 219 19.53 22.86 -0.32
CA HIS A 219 20.94 22.65 -0.61
C HIS A 219 21.21 21.92 -1.94
N THR A 220 20.23 21.23 -2.53
CA THR A 220 20.37 20.56 -3.83
C THR A 220 19.88 21.38 -5.01
N SER A 221 19.46 22.63 -4.79
CA SER A 221 18.95 23.56 -5.82
C SER A 221 19.98 24.62 -6.22
N PHE A 222 21.29 24.39 -5.96
CA PHE A 222 22.40 25.20 -6.42
C PHE A 222 23.34 24.43 -7.31
#